data_1a34a745536215eff6b99e536cf5ce60
#
_entry.id   1a34a745536215eff6b99e536cf5ce60
#
_cell.length_a   1.000
_cell.length_b   1.000
_cell.length_c   1.000
_cell.angle_alpha   90.00
_cell.angle_beta   90.00
_cell.angle_gamma   90.00
#
_symmetry.space_group_name_H-M   'P 1'
#
loop_
_entity.id
_entity.type
_entity.pdbx_description
1 polymer ?
#
loop_
_entity_poly.entity_id
_entity_poly.type
_entity_poly.pdbx_seq_one_letter_code
_entity_poly.pdbx_strand_id
1 'polypeptide(L)'
;MDPSPCLCMLDPRPKGQAMEQQAIGHSARPHQVISEHIHSLMVSHLVGVAPPARARPPFDTLTITLHWTTLLIVLTLFGSGLLRNQVEERSWAPSLLHVHRSLGVTIWTLTVFRLLWRVTGARFPAFPASMTSLHQLGARLSEYGLYALLLIQPATGLAQTILLGRPFEVFAWSIPPLIARDVALVGIFHSAHEFGAWCLFALAGVHAAAALAHHFIFRDDVLEAMAPALRRRGTP
;
A
#
# COMPACT_ATOMS: atom_id res chain seq x y z
N MET A 1 -44.14 -46.69 57.46
CA MET A 1 -43.12 -47.73 57.70
C MET A 1 -41.75 -47.11 57.44
N ASP A 2 -41.13 -46.79 58.53
CA ASP A 2 -39.77 -46.47 58.85
C ASP A 2 -38.85 -47.69 58.54
N PRO A 3 -37.53 -47.65 58.50
CA PRO A 3 -36.54 -46.63 58.94
C PRO A 3 -35.24 -46.49 58.12
N SER A 4 -34.58 -45.33 58.21
CA SER A 4 -33.30 -45.12 58.95
C SER A 4 -31.95 -45.52 58.34
N PRO A 5 -30.84 -45.05 58.84
CA PRO A 5 -29.98 -44.03 58.20
C PRO A 5 -28.56 -44.57 57.98
N CYS A 6 -27.81 -43.96 57.10
CA CYS A 6 -26.37 -44.21 57.03
C CYS A 6 -25.51 -42.93 57.18
N LEU A 7 -24.79 -43.03 58.21
CA LEU A 7 -23.71 -42.26 58.78
C LEU A 7 -22.71 -41.67 57.78
N CYS A 8 -22.66 -40.34 57.68
CA CYS A 8 -21.56 -39.64 56.99
C CYS A 8 -20.39 -39.47 57.95
N MET A 9 -19.29 -40.10 57.65
CA MET A 9 -17.98 -39.78 58.24
C MET A 9 -17.52 -38.43 57.73
N LEU A 10 -17.31 -37.48 58.62
CA LEU A 10 -16.67 -36.21 58.42
C LEU A 10 -15.17 -36.43 58.30
N ASP A 11 -14.59 -36.06 57.14
CA ASP A 11 -13.14 -35.93 56.92
C ASP A 11 -12.72 -34.50 57.27
N PRO A 12 -11.93 -34.24 58.30
CA PRO A 12 -11.47 -32.91 58.66
C PRO A 12 -10.17 -32.59 57.90
N ARG A 13 -10.26 -32.12 56.65
CA ARG A 13 -9.11 -31.48 56.01
C ARG A 13 -9.09 -29.97 56.32
N PRO A 14 -7.96 -29.43 56.77
CA PRO A 14 -7.82 -28.01 57.08
C PRO A 14 -7.86 -27.16 55.83
N LYS A 15 -8.81 -26.22 55.77
CA LYS A 15 -9.01 -25.21 54.71
C LYS A 15 -7.92 -24.11 54.71
N GLY A 16 -6.66 -24.46 54.72
CA GLY A 16 -5.58 -23.46 54.85
C GLY A 16 -4.44 -23.59 53.82
N GLN A 17 -4.39 -24.65 53.06
CA GLN A 17 -3.22 -24.88 52.17
C GLN A 17 -3.46 -24.82 50.68
N ALA A 18 -4.68 -24.54 50.23
CA ALA A 18 -5.01 -24.48 48.81
C ALA A 18 -4.95 -23.06 48.20
N MET A 19 -4.70 -22.02 48.97
CA MET A 19 -4.58 -20.64 48.47
C MET A 19 -3.14 -20.09 48.36
N GLU A 20 -2.14 -20.85 48.80
CA GLU A 20 -0.73 -20.38 48.80
C GLU A 20 0.11 -20.92 47.66
N GLN A 21 -0.43 -21.78 46.77
CA GLN A 21 0.29 -22.32 45.62
C GLN A 21 -0.06 -21.71 44.28
N GLN A 22 -0.98 -20.73 44.23
CA GLN A 22 -1.34 -20.06 42.95
C GLN A 22 -0.75 -18.65 42.80
N ALA A 23 0.07 -18.18 43.74
CA ALA A 23 0.69 -16.86 43.70
C ALA A 23 2.20 -16.88 43.46
N ILE A 24 2.79 -18.00 43.00
CA ILE A 24 4.16 -18.01 42.49
C ILE A 24 4.08 -17.94 40.95
N GLY A 25 3.51 -16.82 40.47
CA GLY A 25 3.73 -16.37 39.08
C GLY A 25 5.22 -16.17 38.88
N HIS A 26 5.81 -16.85 37.92
CA HIS A 26 7.19 -16.74 37.49
C HIS A 26 7.54 -15.26 37.18
N SER A 27 7.82 -14.49 38.18
CA SER A 27 8.63 -13.29 38.08
C SER A 27 10.07 -13.78 37.91
N ALA A 28 10.48 -14.01 36.68
CA ALA A 28 11.89 -14.25 36.37
C ALA A 28 12.69 -13.10 36.99
N ARG A 29 13.65 -13.45 37.88
CA ARG A 29 14.46 -12.43 38.59
C ARG A 29 15.17 -11.58 37.54
N PRO A 30 15.19 -10.24 37.68
CA PRO A 30 15.81 -9.34 36.68
C PRO A 30 17.22 -9.78 36.25
N HIS A 31 17.96 -10.35 37.17
CA HIS A 31 19.31 -10.89 36.92
C HIS A 31 19.34 -12.12 35.98
N GLN A 32 18.30 -12.96 35.96
CA GLN A 32 18.24 -14.11 35.06
C GLN A 32 17.96 -13.65 33.63
N VAL A 33 17.04 -12.72 33.44
CA VAL A 33 16.70 -12.16 32.11
C VAL A 33 17.92 -11.44 31.50
N ILE A 34 18.66 -10.69 32.32
CA ILE A 34 19.88 -9.99 31.87
C ILE A 34 20.99 -11.00 31.54
N SER A 35 21.17 -12.03 32.36
CA SER A 35 22.17 -13.08 32.14
C SER A 35 21.90 -13.88 30.85
N GLU A 36 20.64 -14.27 30.59
CA GLU A 36 20.25 -14.97 29.39
C GLU A 36 20.41 -14.07 28.15
N HIS A 37 20.10 -12.79 28.27
CA HIS A 37 20.28 -11.84 27.17
C HIS A 37 21.77 -11.62 26.84
N ILE A 38 22.63 -11.47 27.84
CA ILE A 38 24.09 -11.34 27.67
C ILE A 38 24.67 -12.64 27.10
N HIS A 39 24.25 -13.79 27.59
CA HIS A 39 24.69 -15.09 27.07
C HIS A 39 24.29 -15.30 25.61
N SER A 40 23.05 -14.93 25.24
CA SER A 40 22.57 -14.97 23.86
C SER A 40 23.36 -14.03 22.93
N LEU A 41 23.69 -12.82 23.40
CA LEU A 41 24.53 -11.87 22.65
C LEU A 41 25.98 -12.35 22.51
N MET A 42 26.56 -12.93 23.56
CA MET A 42 27.91 -13.52 23.51
C MET A 42 27.97 -14.73 22.56
N VAL A 43 27.00 -15.63 22.65
CA VAL A 43 26.94 -16.82 21.76
C VAL A 43 26.75 -16.39 20.30
N SER A 44 25.92 -15.40 20.00
CA SER A 44 25.74 -14.89 18.63
C SER A 44 27.01 -14.21 18.10
N HIS A 45 27.77 -13.51 18.95
CA HIS A 45 29.07 -12.93 18.58
C HIS A 45 30.17 -13.98 18.35
N LEU A 46 30.21 -15.02 19.17
CA LEU A 46 31.24 -16.10 19.08
C LEU A 46 30.97 -17.07 17.93
N VAL A 47 29.70 -17.28 17.55
CA VAL A 47 29.29 -18.18 16.47
C VAL A 47 29.14 -17.48 15.14
N GLY A 48 29.27 -16.14 15.10
CA GLY A 48 29.13 -15.34 13.86
C GLY A 48 27.71 -15.42 13.26
N VAL A 49 26.72 -15.90 14.03
CA VAL A 49 25.31 -15.90 13.61
C VAL A 49 24.76 -14.50 13.81
N ALA A 50 24.65 -13.75 12.73
CA ALA A 50 23.95 -12.49 12.77
C ALA A 50 22.53 -12.71 13.31
N PRO A 51 22.02 -11.85 14.24
CA PRO A 51 20.65 -11.95 14.70
C PRO A 51 19.73 -11.93 13.50
N PRO A 52 18.62 -12.71 13.50
CA PRO A 52 17.70 -12.75 12.37
C PRO A 52 17.30 -11.32 12.01
N ALA A 53 17.51 -10.95 10.75
CA ALA A 53 17.16 -9.63 10.26
C ALA A 53 15.69 -9.35 10.60
N ARG A 54 15.43 -8.32 11.41
CA ARG A 54 14.06 -7.96 11.75
C ARG A 54 13.31 -7.69 10.47
N ALA A 55 12.19 -8.39 10.28
CA ALA A 55 11.33 -8.18 9.13
C ALA A 55 11.00 -6.68 9.00
N ARG A 56 11.08 -6.15 7.79
CA ARG A 56 10.75 -4.75 7.49
C ARG A 56 9.35 -4.45 7.98
N PRO A 57 9.10 -3.37 8.76
CA PRO A 57 7.75 -2.99 9.15
C PRO A 57 6.93 -2.65 7.89
N PRO A 58 5.61 -2.89 7.88
CA PRO A 58 4.76 -2.43 6.78
C PRO A 58 4.71 -0.90 6.73
N PHE A 59 4.33 -0.35 5.59
CA PHE A 59 3.91 1.05 5.51
C PHE A 59 2.67 1.28 6.39
N ASP A 60 2.40 2.53 6.73
CA ASP A 60 1.17 2.87 7.43
C ASP A 60 -0.07 2.55 6.57
N THR A 61 -1.19 2.27 7.23
CA THR A 61 -2.44 1.83 6.59
C THR A 61 -2.94 2.84 5.55
N LEU A 62 -2.78 4.15 5.82
CA LEU A 62 -3.22 5.18 4.89
C LEU A 62 -2.38 5.14 3.61
N THR A 63 -1.06 5.04 3.71
CA THR A 63 -0.16 4.89 2.55
C THR A 63 -0.52 3.66 1.71
N ILE A 64 -0.78 2.52 2.35
CA ILE A 64 -1.20 1.29 1.67
C ILE A 64 -2.54 1.49 0.96
N THR A 65 -3.54 2.04 1.62
CA THR A 65 -4.87 2.29 1.05
C THR A 65 -4.79 3.23 -0.14
N LEU A 66 -4.08 4.34 0.00
CA LEU A 66 -3.87 5.31 -1.08
C LEU A 66 -3.15 4.69 -2.28
N HIS A 67 -2.19 3.79 -2.04
CA HIS A 67 -1.47 3.10 -3.11
C HIS A 67 -2.41 2.20 -3.93
N TRP A 68 -3.15 1.32 -3.29
CA TRP A 68 -4.04 0.38 -3.98
C TRP A 68 -5.22 1.08 -4.65
N THR A 69 -5.79 2.13 -4.03
CA THR A 69 -6.81 2.98 -4.64
C THR A 69 -6.27 3.68 -5.90
N THR A 70 -5.05 4.23 -5.83
CA THR A 70 -4.37 4.82 -6.99
C THR A 70 -4.25 3.81 -8.13
N LEU A 71 -3.78 2.59 -7.84
CA LEU A 71 -3.65 1.53 -8.85
C LEU A 71 -4.98 1.22 -9.53
N LEU A 72 -6.05 1.04 -8.75
CA LEU A 72 -7.38 0.74 -9.29
C LEU A 72 -7.88 1.85 -10.20
N ILE A 73 -7.75 3.13 -9.79
CA ILE A 73 -8.17 4.27 -10.61
C ILE A 73 -7.32 4.36 -11.89
N VAL A 74 -6.01 4.17 -11.82
CA VAL A 74 -5.12 4.19 -13.01
C VAL A 74 -5.51 3.10 -14.00
N LEU A 75 -5.77 1.87 -13.55
CA LEU A 75 -6.21 0.78 -14.42
C LEU A 75 -7.58 1.09 -15.07
N THR A 76 -8.50 1.68 -14.30
CA THR A 76 -9.82 2.10 -14.83
C THR A 76 -9.68 3.21 -15.86
N LEU A 77 -8.82 4.22 -15.60
CA LEU A 77 -8.55 5.31 -16.52
C LEU A 77 -7.92 4.82 -17.81
N PHE A 78 -6.90 3.96 -17.72
CA PHE A 78 -6.23 3.40 -18.88
C PHE A 78 -7.18 2.53 -19.69
N GLY A 79 -7.92 1.62 -19.04
CA GLY A 79 -8.92 0.79 -19.69
C GLY A 79 -10.04 1.58 -20.36
N SER A 80 -10.54 2.65 -19.71
CA SER A 80 -11.56 3.53 -20.29
C SER A 80 -11.05 4.31 -21.49
N GLY A 81 -9.78 4.73 -21.48
CA GLY A 81 -9.13 5.38 -22.62
C GLY A 81 -9.01 4.44 -23.84
N LEU A 82 -8.55 3.20 -23.62
CA LEU A 82 -8.47 2.19 -24.66
C LEU A 82 -9.87 1.84 -25.23
N LEU A 83 -10.82 1.63 -24.34
CA LEU A 83 -12.19 1.28 -24.72
C LEU A 83 -12.85 2.39 -25.55
N ARG A 84 -12.62 3.65 -25.19
CA ARG A 84 -13.18 4.80 -25.92
C ARG A 84 -12.80 4.78 -27.41
N ASN A 85 -11.55 4.46 -27.73
CA ASN A 85 -11.07 4.38 -29.12
C ASN A 85 -11.77 3.28 -29.95
N GLN A 86 -12.34 2.27 -29.28
CA GLN A 86 -13.07 1.16 -29.92
C GLN A 86 -14.57 1.42 -30.08
N VAL A 87 -15.11 2.42 -29.37
CA VAL A 87 -16.56 2.60 -29.24
C VAL A 87 -17.02 4.04 -29.53
N GLU A 88 -16.25 4.80 -30.27
CA GLU A 88 -16.49 6.22 -30.51
C GLU A 88 -17.89 6.52 -31.08
N GLU A 89 -18.45 5.60 -31.87
CA GLU A 89 -19.78 5.71 -32.48
C GLU A 89 -20.93 5.20 -31.57
N ARG A 90 -20.62 4.67 -30.39
CA ARG A 90 -21.65 4.13 -29.49
C ARG A 90 -22.30 5.24 -28.66
N SER A 91 -23.60 5.10 -28.39
CA SER A 91 -24.40 6.07 -27.62
C SER A 91 -23.90 6.30 -26.19
N TRP A 92 -23.14 5.36 -25.60
CA TRP A 92 -22.58 5.47 -24.27
C TRP A 92 -21.14 6.02 -24.21
N ALA A 93 -20.50 6.29 -25.37
CA ALA A 93 -19.16 6.89 -25.40
C ALA A 93 -19.03 8.24 -24.66
N PRO A 94 -20.02 9.15 -24.69
CA PRO A 94 -19.99 10.38 -23.88
C PRO A 94 -19.94 10.09 -22.38
N SER A 95 -20.71 9.11 -21.90
CA SER A 95 -20.73 8.72 -20.48
C SER A 95 -19.39 8.16 -20.04
N LEU A 96 -18.73 7.36 -20.89
CA LEU A 96 -17.39 6.86 -20.62
C LEU A 96 -16.37 7.99 -20.48
N LEU A 97 -16.45 9.01 -21.35
CA LEU A 97 -15.57 10.17 -21.29
C LEU A 97 -15.84 11.05 -20.05
N HIS A 98 -17.10 11.17 -19.66
CA HIS A 98 -17.49 11.85 -18.41
C HIS A 98 -16.85 11.15 -17.19
N VAL A 99 -16.99 9.82 -17.08
CA VAL A 99 -16.37 9.03 -16.00
C VAL A 99 -14.84 9.16 -16.03
N HIS A 100 -14.22 9.06 -17.22
CA HIS A 100 -12.79 9.24 -17.38
C HIS A 100 -12.30 10.59 -16.86
N ARG A 101 -12.96 11.68 -17.19
CA ARG A 101 -12.61 13.04 -16.73
C ARG A 101 -12.76 13.16 -15.21
N SER A 102 -13.86 12.67 -14.65
CA SER A 102 -14.13 12.71 -13.22
C SER A 102 -13.08 11.91 -12.42
N LEU A 103 -12.74 10.72 -12.88
CA LEU A 103 -11.67 9.93 -12.30
C LEU A 103 -10.29 10.58 -12.50
N GLY A 104 -10.06 11.29 -13.62
CA GLY A 104 -8.85 12.06 -13.86
C GLY A 104 -8.64 13.16 -12.82
N VAL A 105 -9.69 13.90 -12.47
CA VAL A 105 -9.65 14.91 -11.39
C VAL A 105 -9.47 14.22 -10.03
N THR A 106 -10.14 13.11 -9.79
CA THR A 106 -10.00 12.32 -8.56
C THR A 106 -8.56 11.86 -8.35
N ILE A 107 -7.92 11.26 -9.38
CA ILE A 107 -6.55 10.76 -9.25
C ILE A 107 -5.55 11.89 -9.03
N TRP A 108 -5.75 13.04 -9.65
CA TRP A 108 -4.93 14.22 -9.45
C TRP A 108 -4.99 14.70 -8.00
N THR A 109 -6.20 14.87 -7.45
CA THR A 109 -6.43 15.26 -6.05
C THR A 109 -5.83 14.23 -5.09
N LEU A 110 -6.05 12.94 -5.35
CA LEU A 110 -5.50 11.86 -4.55
C LEU A 110 -3.96 11.86 -4.56
N THR A 111 -3.36 12.15 -5.72
CA THR A 111 -1.89 12.22 -5.86
C THR A 111 -1.31 13.39 -5.06
N VAL A 112 -1.94 14.57 -5.14
CA VAL A 112 -1.56 15.74 -4.32
C VAL A 112 -1.67 15.42 -2.84
N PHE A 113 -2.79 14.83 -2.41
CA PHE A 113 -2.98 14.42 -1.01
C PHE A 113 -1.92 13.39 -0.58
N ARG A 114 -1.59 12.42 -1.43
CA ARG A 114 -0.55 11.41 -1.17
C ARG A 114 0.83 12.04 -1.02
N LEU A 115 1.16 13.05 -1.83
CA LEU A 115 2.43 13.79 -1.71
C LEU A 115 2.47 14.60 -0.40
N LEU A 116 1.38 15.28 -0.04
CA LEU A 116 1.28 15.98 1.24
C LEU A 116 1.42 15.01 2.41
N TRP A 117 0.72 13.87 2.38
CA TRP A 117 0.85 12.84 3.39
C TRP A 117 2.28 12.31 3.49
N ARG A 118 2.95 12.12 2.35
CA ARG A 118 4.33 11.67 2.29
C ARG A 118 5.29 12.59 3.06
N VAL A 119 5.10 13.89 2.99
CA VAL A 119 6.00 14.86 3.64
C VAL A 119 5.60 15.20 5.07
N THR A 120 4.35 14.94 5.48
CA THR A 120 3.84 15.35 6.80
C THR A 120 3.67 14.20 7.78
N GLY A 121 3.29 13.01 7.34
CA GLY A 121 2.86 11.95 8.26
C GLY A 121 3.25 10.53 7.88
N ALA A 122 3.65 10.26 6.64
CA ALA A 122 3.94 8.90 6.20
C ALA A 122 5.20 8.33 6.87
N ARG A 123 5.12 7.05 7.23
CA ARG A 123 6.28 6.31 7.75
C ARG A 123 6.89 5.48 6.63
N PHE A 124 8.15 5.76 6.31
CA PHE A 124 8.90 5.03 5.28
C PHE A 124 9.82 4.00 5.93
N PRO A 125 9.54 2.71 5.75
CA PRO A 125 10.47 1.67 6.14
C PRO A 125 11.78 1.80 5.35
N ALA A 126 12.93 1.63 6.02
CA ALA A 126 14.23 1.60 5.34
C ALA A 126 14.27 0.50 4.28
N PHE A 127 15.05 0.68 3.23
CA PHE A 127 15.26 -0.39 2.25
C PHE A 127 15.89 -1.63 2.92
N PRO A 128 15.59 -2.85 2.43
CA PRO A 128 16.25 -4.07 2.90
C PRO A 128 17.78 -3.94 2.80
N ALA A 129 18.50 -4.47 3.78
CA ALA A 129 19.97 -4.45 3.77
C ALA A 129 20.57 -5.25 2.58
N SER A 130 19.81 -6.20 2.03
CA SER A 130 20.17 -6.96 0.83
C SER A 130 20.07 -6.16 -0.46
N MET A 131 19.43 -4.99 -0.45
CA MET A 131 19.17 -4.20 -1.64
C MET A 131 20.37 -3.35 -2.01
N THR A 132 20.93 -3.55 -3.20
CA THR A 132 22.07 -2.78 -3.69
C THR A 132 21.71 -1.30 -3.89
N SER A 133 22.70 -0.40 -3.87
CA SER A 133 22.49 1.04 -4.10
C SER A 133 21.84 1.32 -5.46
N LEU A 134 22.14 0.51 -6.48
CA LEU A 134 21.56 0.64 -7.80
C LEU A 134 20.05 0.31 -7.80
N HIS A 135 19.65 -0.76 -7.12
CA HIS A 135 18.23 -1.12 -6.96
C HIS A 135 17.48 -0.05 -6.16
N GLN A 136 18.09 0.51 -5.11
CA GLN A 136 17.49 1.61 -4.34
C GLN A 136 17.30 2.86 -5.20
N LEU A 137 18.29 3.19 -6.05
CA LEU A 137 18.19 4.31 -6.99
C LEU A 137 17.05 4.07 -7.99
N GLY A 138 16.99 2.88 -8.60
CA GLY A 138 15.91 2.50 -9.52
C GLY A 138 14.53 2.58 -8.87
N ALA A 139 14.38 2.12 -7.63
CA ALA A 139 13.14 2.23 -6.87
C ALA A 139 12.72 3.70 -6.65
N ARG A 140 13.66 4.58 -6.28
CA ARG A 140 13.38 6.01 -6.10
C ARG A 140 13.02 6.69 -7.42
N LEU A 141 13.76 6.40 -8.49
CA LEU A 141 13.50 6.98 -9.81
C LEU A 141 12.13 6.55 -10.35
N SER A 142 11.76 5.27 -10.19
CA SER A 142 10.44 4.79 -10.59
C SER A 142 9.34 5.46 -9.76
N GLU A 143 9.53 5.62 -8.47
CA GLU A 143 8.57 6.28 -7.59
C GLU A 143 8.36 7.75 -7.98
N TYR A 144 9.44 8.52 -8.14
CA TYR A 144 9.34 9.93 -8.56
C TYR A 144 8.78 10.09 -9.97
N GLY A 145 9.17 9.20 -10.89
CA GLY A 145 8.63 9.17 -12.25
C GLY A 145 7.12 8.91 -12.27
N LEU A 146 6.65 7.96 -11.45
CA LEU A 146 5.21 7.70 -11.30
C LEU A 146 4.46 8.90 -10.73
N TYR A 147 4.97 9.57 -9.69
CA TYR A 147 4.35 10.79 -9.17
C TYR A 147 4.31 11.91 -10.22
N ALA A 148 5.39 12.12 -10.96
CA ALA A 148 5.43 13.14 -12.00
C ALA A 148 4.38 12.85 -13.09
N LEU A 149 4.30 11.62 -13.57
CA LEU A 149 3.31 11.21 -14.56
C LEU A 149 1.88 11.31 -14.02
N LEU A 150 1.62 10.91 -12.76
CA LEU A 150 0.29 11.02 -12.13
C LEU A 150 -0.17 12.47 -11.96
N LEU A 151 0.74 13.45 -11.92
CA LEU A 151 0.40 14.88 -11.89
C LEU A 151 0.24 15.45 -13.30
N ILE A 152 1.14 15.12 -14.22
CA ILE A 152 1.16 15.68 -15.58
C ILE A 152 0.01 15.10 -16.42
N GLN A 153 -0.28 13.82 -16.27
CA GLN A 153 -1.24 13.10 -17.11
C GLN A 153 -2.67 13.68 -17.01
N PRO A 154 -3.27 13.88 -15.82
CA PRO A 154 -4.57 14.52 -15.73
C PRO A 154 -4.56 16.00 -16.16
N ALA A 155 -3.44 16.71 -15.96
CA ALA A 155 -3.31 18.10 -16.40
C ALA A 155 -3.33 18.21 -17.94
N THR A 156 -2.65 17.32 -18.67
CA THR A 156 -2.70 17.29 -20.14
C THR A 156 -4.09 16.94 -20.66
N GLY A 157 -4.79 15.99 -20.04
CA GLY A 157 -6.17 15.63 -20.39
C GLY A 157 -7.18 16.75 -20.10
N LEU A 158 -6.99 17.48 -19.02
CA LEU A 158 -7.84 18.65 -18.71
C LEU A 158 -7.54 19.80 -19.70
N ALA A 159 -6.28 20.08 -19.98
CA ALA A 159 -5.88 21.08 -20.97
C ALA A 159 -6.50 20.79 -22.35
N GLN A 160 -6.40 19.56 -22.82
CA GLN A 160 -7.06 19.12 -24.07
C GLN A 160 -8.58 19.36 -24.02
N THR A 161 -9.23 19.05 -22.91
CA THR A 161 -10.68 19.21 -22.73
C THR A 161 -11.10 20.68 -22.80
N ILE A 162 -10.36 21.57 -22.14
CA ILE A 162 -10.61 23.02 -22.15
C ILE A 162 -10.39 23.61 -23.54
N LEU A 163 -9.30 23.23 -24.21
CA LEU A 163 -8.92 23.69 -25.53
C LEU A 163 -9.88 23.25 -26.65
N LEU A 164 -10.72 22.23 -26.41
CA LEU A 164 -11.81 21.88 -27.33
C LEU A 164 -12.87 22.98 -27.50
N GLY A 165 -12.95 23.95 -26.57
CA GLY A 165 -13.90 25.06 -26.61
C GLY A 165 -15.36 24.59 -26.59
N ARG A 166 -15.68 23.49 -25.94
CA ARG A 166 -17.01 22.89 -25.82
C ARG A 166 -17.40 22.74 -24.35
N PRO A 167 -18.69 22.71 -24.00
CA PRO A 167 -19.12 22.36 -22.67
C PRO A 167 -18.63 20.93 -22.34
N PHE A 168 -18.27 20.69 -21.08
CA PHE A 168 -17.90 19.37 -20.60
C PHE A 168 -18.38 19.14 -19.19
N GLU A 169 -18.51 17.88 -18.82
CA GLU A 169 -18.98 17.47 -17.50
C GLU A 169 -17.85 16.84 -16.70
N VAL A 170 -17.81 17.18 -15.40
CA VAL A 170 -16.94 16.59 -14.39
C VAL A 170 -17.79 16.39 -13.13
N PHE A 171 -17.91 15.17 -12.67
CA PHE A 171 -18.86 14.76 -11.63
C PHE A 171 -20.30 15.18 -12.00
N ALA A 172 -20.98 15.92 -11.14
CA ALA A 172 -22.33 16.44 -11.37
C ALA A 172 -22.32 17.87 -11.98
N TRP A 173 -21.16 18.41 -12.32
CA TRP A 173 -21.03 19.79 -12.78
C TRP A 173 -20.84 19.87 -14.29
N SER A 174 -21.67 20.65 -14.95
CA SER A 174 -21.50 21.05 -16.35
C SER A 174 -20.71 22.35 -16.40
N ILE A 175 -19.54 22.31 -17.04
CA ILE A 175 -18.64 23.45 -17.19
C ILE A 175 -18.83 24.02 -18.59
N PRO A 176 -19.19 25.33 -18.72
CA PRO A 176 -19.35 25.97 -20.02
C PRO A 176 -17.97 26.08 -20.73
N PRO A 177 -17.95 26.38 -22.03
CA PRO A 177 -16.71 26.67 -22.72
C PRO A 177 -15.94 27.80 -22.06
N LEU A 178 -14.68 27.53 -21.65
CA LEU A 178 -13.85 28.52 -20.97
C LEU A 178 -13.06 29.41 -21.94
N ILE A 179 -12.74 28.86 -23.12
CA ILE A 179 -11.94 29.50 -24.16
C ILE A 179 -12.47 29.12 -25.53
N ALA A 180 -12.11 29.87 -26.58
CA ALA A 180 -12.35 29.46 -27.96
C ALA A 180 -11.53 28.22 -28.30
N ARG A 181 -12.06 27.44 -29.25
CA ARG A 181 -11.38 26.23 -29.72
C ARG A 181 -10.04 26.54 -30.39
N ASP A 182 -8.98 25.88 -29.97
CA ASP A 182 -7.66 25.88 -30.63
C ASP A 182 -7.30 24.49 -31.11
N VAL A 183 -7.42 24.25 -32.42
CA VAL A 183 -7.21 22.93 -33.03
C VAL A 183 -5.76 22.47 -32.91
N ALA A 184 -4.79 23.40 -33.03
CA ALA A 184 -3.37 23.06 -32.96
C ALA A 184 -2.98 22.61 -31.56
N LEU A 185 -3.37 23.36 -30.54
CA LEU A 185 -3.09 23.00 -29.14
C LEU A 185 -3.85 21.75 -28.72
N VAL A 186 -5.09 21.54 -29.17
CA VAL A 186 -5.82 20.28 -28.89
C VAL A 186 -5.01 19.09 -29.40
N GLY A 187 -4.46 19.15 -30.62
CA GLY A 187 -3.64 18.07 -31.18
C GLY A 187 -2.39 17.80 -30.34
N ILE A 188 -1.69 18.85 -29.92
CA ILE A 188 -0.46 18.72 -29.10
C ILE A 188 -0.78 18.05 -27.75
N PHE A 189 -1.80 18.56 -27.04
CA PHE A 189 -2.17 18.00 -25.72
C PHE A 189 -2.78 16.60 -25.81
N HIS A 190 -3.50 16.29 -26.90
CA HIS A 190 -3.98 14.95 -27.17
C HIS A 190 -2.82 13.96 -27.30
N SER A 191 -1.85 14.26 -28.17
CA SER A 191 -0.67 13.39 -28.36
C SER A 191 0.17 13.27 -27.11
N ALA A 192 0.35 14.36 -26.36
CA ALA A 192 1.06 14.34 -25.08
C ALA A 192 0.34 13.48 -24.03
N HIS A 193 -1.00 13.57 -23.96
CA HIS A 193 -1.81 12.76 -23.05
C HIS A 193 -1.75 11.27 -23.41
N GLU A 194 -1.87 10.93 -24.68
CA GLU A 194 -1.79 9.54 -25.16
C GLU A 194 -0.39 8.95 -24.91
N PHE A 195 0.66 9.65 -25.31
CA PHE A 195 2.04 9.22 -25.06
C PHE A 195 2.33 9.07 -23.57
N GLY A 196 1.93 10.05 -22.74
CA GLY A 196 2.10 9.99 -21.28
C GLY A 196 1.33 8.85 -20.64
N ALA A 197 0.15 8.46 -21.18
CA ALA A 197 -0.60 7.30 -20.69
C ALA A 197 0.17 6.00 -20.91
N TRP A 198 0.80 5.82 -22.07
CA TRP A 198 1.66 4.67 -22.33
C TRP A 198 2.91 4.67 -21.45
N CYS A 199 3.56 5.83 -21.27
CA CYS A 199 4.69 5.96 -20.35
C CYS A 199 4.30 5.60 -18.92
N LEU A 200 3.16 6.08 -18.42
CA LEU A 200 2.64 5.77 -17.09
C LEU A 200 2.37 4.26 -16.94
N PHE A 201 1.72 3.65 -17.92
CA PHE A 201 1.40 2.23 -17.90
C PHE A 201 2.67 1.36 -17.93
N ALA A 202 3.63 1.70 -18.79
CA ALA A 202 4.91 0.99 -18.89
C ALA A 202 5.71 1.11 -17.58
N LEU A 203 5.82 2.31 -17.02
CA LEU A 203 6.56 2.53 -15.78
C LEU A 203 5.88 1.85 -14.58
N ALA A 204 4.54 1.86 -14.52
CA ALA A 204 3.78 1.11 -13.51
C ALA A 204 3.98 -0.40 -13.65
N GLY A 205 4.03 -0.91 -14.88
CA GLY A 205 4.35 -2.30 -15.18
C GLY A 205 5.75 -2.70 -14.70
N VAL A 206 6.77 -1.89 -15.00
CA VAL A 206 8.14 -2.12 -14.53
C VAL A 206 8.21 -2.05 -12.99
N HIS A 207 7.54 -1.10 -12.38
CA HIS A 207 7.45 -0.97 -10.92
C HIS A 207 6.83 -2.22 -10.27
N ALA A 208 5.72 -2.69 -10.82
CA ALA A 208 5.05 -3.91 -10.33
C ALA A 208 5.92 -5.16 -10.56
N ALA A 209 6.55 -5.30 -11.74
CA ALA A 209 7.45 -6.40 -12.05
C ALA A 209 8.66 -6.44 -11.10
N ALA A 210 9.25 -5.27 -10.79
CA ALA A 210 10.33 -5.17 -9.82
C ALA A 210 9.88 -5.63 -8.42
N ALA A 211 8.71 -5.18 -7.95
CA ALA A 211 8.17 -5.61 -6.66
C ALA A 211 7.91 -7.13 -6.61
N LEU A 212 7.41 -7.72 -7.69
CA LEU A 212 7.21 -9.16 -7.82
C LEU A 212 8.56 -9.91 -7.85
N ALA A 213 9.56 -9.39 -8.57
CA ALA A 213 10.91 -9.97 -8.60
C ALA A 213 11.54 -9.96 -7.20
N HIS A 214 11.37 -8.87 -6.44
CA HIS A 214 11.81 -8.82 -5.04
C HIS A 214 11.15 -9.89 -4.19
N HIS A 215 9.85 -10.13 -4.37
CA HIS A 215 9.12 -11.15 -3.60
C HIS A 215 9.47 -12.58 -3.99
N PHE A 216 9.53 -12.91 -5.30
CA PHE A 216 9.69 -14.30 -5.77
C PHE A 216 11.14 -14.71 -6.00
N ILE A 217 12.00 -13.80 -6.49
CA ILE A 217 13.38 -14.09 -6.86
C ILE A 217 14.33 -13.74 -5.71
N PHE A 218 14.30 -12.47 -5.26
CA PHE A 218 15.18 -12.00 -4.17
C PHE A 218 14.66 -12.40 -2.78
N ARG A 219 13.38 -12.72 -2.67
CA ARG A 219 12.72 -13.22 -1.44
C ARG A 219 12.89 -12.28 -0.25
N ASP A 220 12.81 -10.98 -0.52
CA ASP A 220 12.86 -9.93 0.47
C ASP A 220 11.46 -9.34 0.79
N ASP A 221 11.41 -8.40 1.73
CA ASP A 221 10.17 -7.85 2.31
C ASP A 221 9.62 -6.63 1.55
N VAL A 222 10.10 -6.32 0.33
CA VAL A 222 9.70 -5.09 -0.39
C VAL A 222 8.20 -5.09 -0.69
N LEU A 223 7.70 -6.16 -1.31
CA LEU A 223 6.27 -6.29 -1.60
C LEU A 223 5.43 -6.43 -0.33
N GLU A 224 5.92 -7.19 0.65
CA GLU A 224 5.20 -7.45 1.90
C GLU A 224 5.00 -6.19 2.73
N ALA A 225 5.88 -5.19 2.60
CA ALA A 225 5.71 -3.89 3.25
C ALA A 225 4.48 -3.14 2.74
N MET A 226 4.10 -3.31 1.45
CA MET A 226 2.94 -2.68 0.82
C MET A 226 1.71 -3.60 0.76
N ALA A 227 1.91 -4.92 0.92
CA ALA A 227 0.88 -5.94 0.94
C ALA A 227 1.04 -6.87 2.16
N PRO A 228 0.73 -6.40 3.39
CA PRO A 228 0.97 -7.17 4.63
C PRO A 228 0.27 -8.53 4.67
N ALA A 229 -0.81 -8.70 3.93
CA ALA A 229 -1.52 -9.98 3.81
C ALA A 229 -0.67 -11.10 3.16
N LEU A 230 0.36 -10.72 2.37
CA LEU A 230 1.28 -11.66 1.73
C LEU A 230 2.47 -12.06 2.63
N ARG A 231 2.55 -11.50 3.85
CA ARG A 231 3.61 -11.86 4.78
C ARG A 231 3.64 -13.36 5.00
N ARG A 232 4.78 -13.95 4.70
CA ARG A 232 5.04 -15.35 5.03
C ARG A 232 4.94 -15.48 6.54
N ARG A 233 3.94 -16.22 7.03
CA ARG A 233 3.89 -16.61 8.44
C ARG A 233 5.17 -17.38 8.69
N GLY A 234 6.06 -16.82 9.50
CA GLY A 234 7.26 -17.53 9.92
C GLY A 234 6.85 -18.90 10.43
N THR A 235 7.36 -19.96 9.84
CA THR A 235 7.37 -21.27 10.47
C THR A 235 8.10 -21.10 11.80
N PRO A 236 7.51 -21.56 12.91
CA PRO A 236 8.11 -21.46 14.24
C PRO A 236 9.48 -22.14 14.29
#